data_b7e83f58d5847899a445ca115537e8a9
#
_entry.id   b7e83f58d5847899a445ca115537e8a9
#
_cell.length_a   1.000
_cell.length_b   1.000
_cell.length_c   1.000
_cell.angle_alpha   90.00
_cell.angle_beta   90.00
_cell.angle_gamma   90.00
#
_symmetry.space_group_name_H-M   'P 1'
#
loop_
_entity.id
_entity.type
_entity.pdbx_description
1 polymer ?
#
loop_
_entity_poly.entity_id
_entity_poly.type
_entity_poly.pdbx_seq_one_letter_code
_entity_poly.pdbx_strand_id
1 'polypeptide(L)'
;MGIAMRIAPKKTAGRIAALFAAALISIVAGHAEAVEVGFSEVRIANGAEKPLVVGVWYPTSAPAQDRPLGAYVQHVAPDAPVVGEQLPLVVMSHGNGSTYQNHYDTAIALAKAGFVAAAVSHTGDTHDDQSRAVFVMDRPLHIHRLLAYMLTEWPGCAQIDASRVGMFGFSIGGFTALVAVGGVPDLSLAEAHAKAHPDYYDAQVAKRSGATPEALAMLRSKLPVSTWVHDLRIKAAVVAGPALGYTFGRDGLKDITVPIQLWRAADDHILPHPDYAEAVRIALPSPPEFHLVDNADHFDFLAPCTDLLRQVAPAICVSRPGFDRTAFHQTFNAEVVRFFEQTLRAGASH
;
A
#
# COMPACT_ATOMS: atom_id res chain seq x y z
N MET A 1 -79.61 -4.55 77.69
CA MET A 1 -79.48 -5.93 77.22
C MET A 1 -79.71 -5.90 75.76
N GLY A 2 -78.69 -5.83 74.91
CA GLY A 2 -78.77 -5.74 73.51
C GLY A 2 -77.76 -6.67 72.91
N ILE A 3 -78.24 -7.60 72.08
CA ILE A 3 -77.43 -8.55 71.38
C ILE A 3 -77.07 -7.96 70.03
N ALA A 4 -75.79 -7.76 69.80
CA ALA A 4 -75.28 -7.28 68.52
C ALA A 4 -75.00 -8.48 67.56
N MET A 5 -75.64 -8.46 66.41
CA MET A 5 -75.49 -9.48 65.36
C MET A 5 -74.42 -8.96 64.38
N ARG A 6 -73.28 -9.70 64.27
CA ARG A 6 -72.19 -9.37 63.31
C ARG A 6 -72.50 -10.04 61.98
N ILE A 7 -72.58 -9.25 60.92
CA ILE A 7 -72.64 -9.71 59.56
C ILE A 7 -71.24 -9.63 58.95
N ALA A 8 -70.73 -10.76 58.46
CA ALA A 8 -69.39 -10.82 57.78
C ALA A 8 -69.56 -10.52 56.28
N PRO A 9 -68.63 -9.80 55.64
CA PRO A 9 -68.69 -9.56 54.22
C PRO A 9 -68.04 -10.69 53.39
N LYS A 10 -68.75 -11.12 52.33
CA LYS A 10 -68.26 -12.08 51.32
C LYS A 10 -67.16 -11.43 50.50
N LYS A 11 -65.99 -12.06 50.44
CA LYS A 11 -64.90 -11.73 49.51
C LYS A 11 -65.18 -12.36 48.15
N THR A 12 -65.45 -11.52 47.15
CA THR A 12 -65.38 -11.89 45.71
C THR A 12 -63.94 -11.79 45.25
N ALA A 13 -63.33 -12.93 44.89
CA ALA A 13 -62.05 -13.01 44.29
C ALA A 13 -62.14 -12.79 42.77
N GLY A 14 -61.78 -11.62 42.28
CA GLY A 14 -61.60 -11.36 40.89
C GLY A 14 -60.25 -11.93 40.37
N ARG A 15 -60.31 -12.90 39.49
CA ARG A 15 -59.12 -13.41 38.75
C ARG A 15 -58.76 -12.41 37.65
N ILE A 16 -57.71 -11.66 37.82
CA ILE A 16 -57.08 -10.89 36.74
C ILE A 16 -56.14 -11.85 35.99
N ALA A 17 -56.51 -12.23 34.78
CA ALA A 17 -55.65 -12.99 33.88
C ALA A 17 -54.67 -12.00 33.23
N ALA A 18 -53.41 -12.01 33.64
CA ALA A 18 -52.34 -11.30 32.99
C ALA A 18 -51.88 -12.06 31.74
N LEU A 19 -52.23 -11.55 30.55
CA LEU A 19 -51.71 -12.02 29.27
C LEU A 19 -50.29 -11.47 29.11
N PHE A 20 -49.27 -12.31 29.34
CA PHE A 20 -47.88 -12.03 28.90
C PHE A 20 -47.79 -12.31 27.41
N ALA A 21 -47.81 -11.25 26.60
CA ALA A 21 -47.39 -11.32 25.19
C ALA A 21 -45.87 -11.41 25.17
N ALA A 22 -45.31 -12.60 25.00
CA ALA A 22 -43.90 -12.82 24.72
C ALA A 22 -43.62 -12.36 23.28
N ALA A 23 -43.10 -11.15 23.08
CA ALA A 23 -42.54 -10.72 21.81
C ALA A 23 -41.25 -11.52 21.58
N LEU A 24 -41.30 -12.53 20.71
CA LEU A 24 -40.10 -13.16 20.16
C LEU A 24 -39.39 -12.14 19.27
N ILE A 25 -38.39 -11.45 19.80
CA ILE A 25 -37.41 -10.71 18.99
C ILE A 25 -36.51 -11.77 18.36
N SER A 26 -36.81 -12.14 17.10
CA SER A 26 -35.89 -12.91 16.26
C SER A 26 -34.67 -12.03 16.00
N ILE A 27 -33.61 -12.20 16.79
CA ILE A 27 -32.29 -11.69 16.44
C ILE A 27 -31.87 -12.50 15.22
N VAL A 28 -32.06 -11.92 14.03
CA VAL A 28 -31.40 -12.40 12.83
C VAL A 28 -29.91 -12.05 13.07
N ALA A 29 -29.16 -13.02 13.56
CA ALA A 29 -27.72 -12.99 13.52
C ALA A 29 -27.35 -12.98 12.04
N GLY A 30 -27.18 -11.77 11.46
CA GLY A 30 -26.57 -11.61 10.16
C GLY A 30 -25.19 -12.25 10.28
N HIS A 31 -25.01 -13.39 9.63
CA HIS A 31 -23.68 -13.91 9.38
C HIS A 31 -23.00 -12.83 8.59
N ALA A 32 -21.99 -12.13 9.18
CA ALA A 32 -21.08 -11.34 8.40
C ALA A 32 -20.44 -12.34 7.43
N GLU A 33 -20.87 -12.32 6.17
CA GLU A 33 -20.19 -13.09 5.13
C GLU A 33 -18.73 -12.70 5.18
N ALA A 34 -17.84 -13.68 5.20
CA ALA A 34 -16.42 -13.43 5.15
C ALA A 34 -16.13 -12.62 3.88
N VAL A 35 -15.51 -11.46 4.05
CA VAL A 35 -15.13 -10.59 2.92
C VAL A 35 -14.06 -11.31 2.15
N GLU A 36 -14.38 -11.76 0.94
CA GLU A 36 -13.43 -12.33 -0.01
C GLU A 36 -12.72 -11.22 -0.79
N VAL A 37 -11.67 -11.57 -1.53
CA VAL A 37 -10.91 -10.61 -2.31
C VAL A 37 -11.20 -10.80 -3.79
N GLY A 38 -11.76 -9.77 -4.42
CA GLY A 38 -11.86 -9.65 -5.86
C GLY A 38 -10.53 -9.20 -6.47
N PHE A 39 -10.25 -9.61 -7.70
CA PHE A 39 -9.07 -9.19 -8.45
C PHE A 39 -9.40 -8.94 -9.90
N SER A 40 -8.88 -7.81 -10.45
CA SER A 40 -8.88 -7.55 -11.89
C SER A 40 -7.54 -6.98 -12.33
N GLU A 41 -7.11 -7.32 -13.55
CA GLU A 41 -5.99 -6.67 -14.23
C GLU A 41 -6.54 -5.68 -15.24
N VAL A 42 -6.08 -4.42 -15.17
CA VAL A 42 -6.51 -3.37 -16.08
C VAL A 42 -5.31 -2.72 -16.80
N ARG A 43 -5.56 -2.10 -17.93
CA ARG A 43 -4.56 -1.37 -18.72
C ARG A 43 -4.99 0.08 -18.84
N ILE A 44 -4.12 1.00 -18.42
CA ILE A 44 -4.38 2.43 -18.35
C ILE A 44 -3.55 3.14 -19.42
N ALA A 45 -4.16 4.08 -20.13
CA ALA A 45 -3.45 4.91 -21.11
C ALA A 45 -2.28 5.67 -20.46
N ASN A 46 -1.12 5.65 -21.10
CA ASN A 46 0.12 6.27 -20.62
C ASN A 46 0.67 7.30 -21.61
N GLY A 47 -0.18 8.14 -22.18
CA GLY A 47 0.21 9.09 -23.22
C GLY A 47 0.64 8.37 -24.48
N ALA A 48 1.85 8.68 -25.00
CA ALA A 48 2.43 8.02 -26.16
C ALA A 48 3.19 6.73 -25.84
N GLU A 49 3.39 6.43 -24.56
CA GLU A 49 4.10 5.24 -24.08
C GLU A 49 3.17 4.00 -24.05
N LYS A 50 3.78 2.81 -23.82
CA LYS A 50 2.99 1.59 -23.60
C LYS A 50 2.04 1.80 -22.40
N PRO A 51 0.83 1.24 -22.44
CA PRO A 51 -0.13 1.32 -21.34
C PRO A 51 0.48 0.83 -20.00
N LEU A 52 0.07 1.44 -18.90
CA LEU A 52 0.35 0.92 -17.57
C LEU A 52 -0.48 -0.33 -17.32
N VAL A 53 0.14 -1.38 -16.84
CA VAL A 53 -0.54 -2.60 -16.37
C VAL A 53 -0.76 -2.47 -14.87
N VAL A 54 -1.97 -2.72 -14.40
CA VAL A 54 -2.37 -2.50 -13.01
C VAL A 54 -3.13 -3.72 -12.49
N GLY A 55 -2.70 -4.27 -11.36
CA GLY A 55 -3.49 -5.20 -10.57
C GLY A 55 -4.35 -4.43 -9.57
N VAL A 56 -5.63 -4.77 -9.47
CA VAL A 56 -6.57 -4.16 -8.53
C VAL A 56 -7.19 -5.26 -7.68
N TRP A 57 -7.03 -5.14 -6.35
CA TRP A 57 -7.64 -6.01 -5.35
C TRP A 57 -8.68 -5.22 -4.56
N TYR A 58 -9.82 -5.84 -4.28
CA TYR A 58 -10.95 -5.16 -3.66
C TYR A 58 -11.87 -6.13 -2.91
N PRO A 59 -12.66 -5.65 -1.95
CA PRO A 59 -13.64 -6.49 -1.25
C PRO A 59 -14.71 -7.02 -2.20
N THR A 60 -15.06 -8.31 -2.06
CA THR A 60 -16.16 -8.95 -2.78
C THR A 60 -16.84 -10.01 -1.91
N SER A 61 -18.07 -10.40 -2.26
CA SER A 61 -18.76 -11.57 -1.68
C SER A 61 -18.68 -12.82 -2.58
N ALA A 62 -18.05 -12.69 -3.76
CA ALA A 62 -17.91 -13.82 -4.66
C ALA A 62 -16.86 -14.81 -4.13
N PRO A 63 -17.05 -16.13 -4.32
CA PRO A 63 -16.14 -17.14 -3.82
C PRO A 63 -14.75 -17.02 -4.48
N ALA A 64 -13.71 -16.97 -3.67
CA ALA A 64 -12.33 -16.94 -4.11
C ALA A 64 -11.83 -18.33 -4.53
N GLN A 65 -10.83 -18.37 -5.40
CA GLN A 65 -10.15 -19.57 -5.84
C GLN A 65 -8.67 -19.27 -6.12
N ASP A 66 -7.84 -20.30 -6.12
CA ASP A 66 -6.43 -20.16 -6.43
C ASP A 66 -6.24 -19.78 -7.90
N ARG A 67 -5.49 -18.70 -8.12
CA ARG A 67 -5.18 -18.15 -9.45
C ARG A 67 -3.70 -17.85 -9.59
N PRO A 68 -3.09 -18.20 -10.74
CA PRO A 68 -1.74 -17.75 -11.05
C PRO A 68 -1.65 -16.22 -11.08
N LEU A 69 -0.52 -15.70 -10.60
CA LEU A 69 -0.16 -14.28 -10.68
C LEU A 69 1.34 -14.22 -11.01
N GLY A 70 1.70 -14.36 -12.28
CA GLY A 70 3.09 -14.55 -12.68
C GLY A 70 3.69 -15.79 -12.03
N ALA A 71 4.77 -15.60 -11.25
CA ALA A 71 5.41 -16.68 -10.51
C ALA A 71 4.76 -16.95 -9.13
N TYR A 72 3.72 -16.19 -8.76
CA TYR A 72 2.96 -16.38 -7.53
C TYR A 72 1.64 -17.10 -7.77
N VAL A 73 0.98 -17.48 -6.67
CA VAL A 73 -0.41 -17.95 -6.65
C VAL A 73 -1.16 -17.09 -5.64
N GLN A 74 -2.31 -16.58 -6.02
CA GLN A 74 -3.18 -15.78 -5.16
C GLN A 74 -4.56 -16.43 -5.02
N HIS A 75 -5.20 -16.26 -3.86
CA HIS A 75 -6.56 -16.74 -3.60
C HIS A 75 -7.55 -15.59 -3.74
N VAL A 76 -8.23 -15.49 -4.90
CA VAL A 76 -9.07 -14.34 -5.28
C VAL A 76 -10.26 -14.76 -6.14
N ALA A 77 -11.29 -13.91 -6.21
CA ALA A 77 -12.42 -14.00 -7.13
C ALA A 77 -12.15 -13.09 -8.36
N PRO A 78 -11.85 -13.64 -9.55
CA PRO A 78 -11.51 -12.83 -10.72
C PRO A 78 -12.74 -12.05 -11.22
N ASP A 79 -12.52 -10.77 -11.52
CA ASP A 79 -13.49 -9.84 -12.12
C ASP A 79 -14.87 -9.82 -11.40
N ALA A 80 -14.87 -10.12 -10.10
CA ALA A 80 -16.06 -10.16 -9.28
C ALA A 80 -16.59 -8.74 -8.98
N PRO A 81 -17.89 -8.59 -8.65
CA PRO A 81 -18.42 -7.29 -8.22
C PRO A 81 -17.75 -6.77 -6.95
N VAL A 82 -17.49 -5.46 -6.90
CA VAL A 82 -17.02 -4.78 -5.70
C VAL A 82 -18.14 -4.72 -4.66
N VAL A 83 -17.83 -5.03 -3.40
CA VAL A 83 -18.75 -4.94 -2.26
C VAL A 83 -18.24 -3.88 -1.28
N GLY A 84 -19.17 -3.07 -0.79
CA GLY A 84 -18.90 -1.95 0.10
C GLY A 84 -19.11 -0.60 -0.56
N GLU A 85 -19.19 0.43 0.27
CA GLU A 85 -19.35 1.83 -0.15
C GLU A 85 -18.31 2.68 0.58
N GLN A 86 -17.93 3.80 -0.02
CA GLN A 86 -16.95 4.72 0.57
C GLN A 86 -15.64 4.00 0.96
N LEU A 87 -15.16 3.09 0.08
CA LEU A 87 -13.95 2.33 0.32
C LEU A 87 -12.71 3.23 0.17
N PRO A 88 -11.74 3.18 1.10
CA PRO A 88 -10.48 3.88 0.90
C PRO A 88 -9.66 3.20 -0.20
N LEU A 89 -8.85 4.00 -0.91
CA LEU A 89 -7.97 3.54 -1.97
C LEU A 89 -6.51 3.59 -1.52
N VAL A 90 -5.75 2.51 -1.75
CA VAL A 90 -4.29 2.52 -1.61
C VAL A 90 -3.66 2.23 -2.97
N VAL A 91 -2.92 3.19 -3.52
CA VAL A 91 -2.11 2.97 -4.73
C VAL A 91 -0.72 2.46 -4.35
N MET A 92 -0.16 1.55 -5.15
CA MET A 92 1.07 0.85 -4.80
C MET A 92 2.11 0.95 -5.92
N SER A 93 3.37 1.24 -5.54
CA SER A 93 4.52 1.41 -6.43
C SER A 93 5.63 0.42 -6.07
N HIS A 94 6.00 -0.43 -7.02
CA HIS A 94 7.02 -1.47 -6.87
C HIS A 94 8.46 -0.96 -6.94
N GLY A 95 9.43 -1.81 -6.54
CA GLY A 95 10.87 -1.60 -6.69
C GLY A 95 11.37 -1.61 -8.14
N ASN A 96 12.63 -1.24 -8.37
CA ASN A 96 13.25 -1.26 -9.71
C ASN A 96 13.19 -2.65 -10.35
N GLY A 97 12.85 -2.71 -11.63
CA GLY A 97 12.79 -3.93 -12.41
C GLY A 97 11.75 -4.94 -11.91
N SER A 98 10.71 -4.49 -11.20
CA SER A 98 9.67 -5.32 -10.61
C SER A 98 8.32 -5.10 -11.33
N THR A 99 7.23 -5.61 -10.78
CA THR A 99 5.88 -5.43 -11.30
C THR A 99 4.86 -5.28 -10.18
N TYR A 100 3.62 -5.00 -10.52
CA TYR A 100 2.50 -4.92 -9.58
C TYR A 100 2.31 -6.18 -8.72
N GLN A 101 2.89 -7.31 -9.14
CA GLN A 101 2.70 -8.63 -8.52
C GLN A 101 3.49 -8.80 -7.21
N ASN A 102 4.59 -8.06 -7.03
CA ASN A 102 5.56 -8.36 -5.97
C ASN A 102 5.11 -8.02 -4.54
N HIS A 103 3.99 -7.29 -4.40
CA HIS A 103 3.36 -6.96 -3.12
C HIS A 103 1.88 -7.36 -3.09
N TYR A 104 1.53 -8.44 -3.83
CA TYR A 104 0.15 -8.91 -3.94
C TYR A 104 -0.43 -9.33 -2.59
N ASP A 105 0.38 -9.86 -1.70
CA ASP A 105 -0.02 -10.27 -0.36
C ASP A 105 -0.41 -9.06 0.52
N THR A 106 0.32 -7.95 0.42
CA THR A 106 -0.05 -6.66 1.04
C THR A 106 -1.35 -6.13 0.44
N ALA A 107 -1.50 -6.20 -0.89
CA ALA A 107 -2.73 -5.78 -1.56
C ALA A 107 -3.94 -6.63 -1.13
N ILE A 108 -3.77 -7.95 -0.99
CA ILE A 108 -4.80 -8.86 -0.46
C ILE A 108 -5.15 -8.52 0.99
N ALA A 109 -4.15 -8.23 1.84
CA ALA A 109 -4.38 -7.84 3.22
C ALA A 109 -5.21 -6.54 3.31
N LEU A 110 -4.88 -5.54 2.50
CA LEU A 110 -5.64 -4.30 2.37
C LEU A 110 -7.08 -4.56 1.91
N ALA A 111 -7.27 -5.38 0.87
CA ALA A 111 -8.61 -5.70 0.35
C ALA A 111 -9.48 -6.44 1.38
N LYS A 112 -8.91 -7.38 2.15
CA LYS A 112 -9.58 -8.05 3.27
C LYS A 112 -9.99 -7.08 4.39
N ALA A 113 -9.24 -5.99 4.56
CA ALA A 113 -9.54 -4.93 5.53
C ALA A 113 -10.50 -3.86 4.98
N GLY A 114 -11.06 -4.05 3.78
CA GLY A 114 -12.06 -3.15 3.21
C GLY A 114 -11.48 -2.00 2.37
N PHE A 115 -10.23 -2.09 1.92
CA PHE A 115 -9.63 -1.13 1.00
C PHE A 115 -9.73 -1.61 -0.45
N VAL A 116 -9.67 -0.68 -1.39
CA VAL A 116 -9.28 -0.96 -2.77
C VAL A 116 -7.76 -0.76 -2.86
N ALA A 117 -7.02 -1.78 -3.28
CA ALA A 117 -5.58 -1.69 -3.50
C ALA A 117 -5.27 -1.77 -5.00
N ALA A 118 -4.59 -0.77 -5.56
CA ALA A 118 -4.25 -0.69 -6.98
C ALA A 118 -2.74 -0.57 -7.17
N ALA A 119 -2.09 -1.63 -7.67
CA ALA A 119 -0.65 -1.69 -7.87
C ALA A 119 -0.30 -1.56 -9.36
N VAL A 120 0.56 -0.60 -9.70
CA VAL A 120 0.97 -0.32 -11.08
C VAL A 120 2.29 -1.03 -11.42
N SER A 121 2.41 -1.56 -12.65
CA SER A 121 3.71 -1.83 -13.27
C SER A 121 4.16 -0.59 -14.04
N HIS A 122 5.30 -0.02 -13.64
CA HIS A 122 5.83 1.18 -14.29
C HIS A 122 6.43 0.83 -15.65
N THR A 123 5.88 1.38 -16.72
CA THR A 123 6.35 1.16 -18.09
C THR A 123 7.83 1.53 -18.22
N GLY A 124 8.61 0.61 -18.78
CA GLY A 124 10.05 0.78 -18.95
C GLY A 124 10.89 0.60 -17.68
N ASP A 125 10.27 0.15 -16.59
CA ASP A 125 10.99 -0.23 -15.36
C ASP A 125 10.35 -1.50 -14.75
N THR A 126 10.30 -2.56 -15.56
CA THR A 126 9.88 -3.91 -15.19
C THR A 126 11.00 -4.90 -15.42
N HIS A 127 10.83 -6.17 -15.00
CA HIS A 127 11.81 -7.22 -15.26
C HIS A 127 12.03 -7.50 -16.75
N ASP A 128 11.01 -7.25 -17.60
CA ASP A 128 11.06 -7.47 -19.03
C ASP A 128 11.55 -6.23 -19.82
N ASP A 129 11.37 -5.03 -19.25
CA ASP A 129 11.70 -3.77 -19.93
C ASP A 129 12.26 -2.77 -18.93
N GLN A 130 13.57 -2.53 -18.94
CA GLN A 130 14.26 -1.56 -18.09
C GLN A 130 14.74 -0.32 -18.85
N SER A 131 14.19 -0.06 -20.02
CA SER A 131 14.61 1.02 -20.91
C SER A 131 14.43 2.42 -20.28
N ARG A 132 13.60 2.56 -19.25
CA ARG A 132 13.33 3.81 -18.54
C ARG A 132 13.64 3.75 -17.03
N ALA A 133 14.33 2.72 -16.56
CA ALA A 133 14.59 2.51 -15.13
C ALA A 133 15.31 3.69 -14.45
N VAL A 134 16.09 4.48 -15.20
CA VAL A 134 16.78 5.68 -14.69
C VAL A 134 15.94 6.96 -14.75
N PHE A 135 14.78 6.94 -15.42
CA PHE A 135 13.87 8.08 -15.55
C PHE A 135 12.87 8.06 -14.40
N VAL A 136 13.39 8.19 -13.18
CA VAL A 136 12.59 8.07 -11.95
C VAL A 136 11.45 9.10 -11.86
N MET A 137 11.50 10.19 -12.63
CA MET A 137 10.45 11.21 -12.72
C MET A 137 9.17 10.69 -13.41
N ASP A 138 9.25 9.61 -14.21
CA ASP A 138 8.07 9.04 -14.86
C ASP A 138 7.12 8.40 -13.83
N ARG A 139 7.68 7.85 -12.74
CA ARG A 139 6.92 7.07 -11.77
C ARG A 139 5.85 7.88 -11.01
N PRO A 140 6.12 9.09 -10.47
CA PRO A 140 5.05 9.91 -9.88
C PRO A 140 3.96 10.28 -10.88
N LEU A 141 4.30 10.49 -12.17
CA LEU A 141 3.31 10.72 -13.21
C LEU A 141 2.43 9.48 -13.46
N HIS A 142 3.03 8.28 -13.42
CA HIS A 142 2.27 7.03 -13.51
C HIS A 142 1.29 6.86 -12.33
N ILE A 143 1.70 7.23 -11.11
CA ILE A 143 0.81 7.23 -9.93
C ILE A 143 -0.32 8.23 -10.11
N HIS A 144 -0.05 9.43 -10.60
CA HIS A 144 -1.08 10.44 -10.87
C HIS A 144 -2.12 9.94 -11.88
N ARG A 145 -1.68 9.27 -12.97
CA ARG A 145 -2.56 8.67 -13.97
C ARG A 145 -3.37 7.51 -13.39
N LEU A 146 -2.73 6.65 -12.59
CA LEU A 146 -3.42 5.58 -11.87
C LEU A 146 -4.54 6.13 -10.98
N LEU A 147 -4.25 7.14 -10.18
CA LEU A 147 -5.25 7.78 -9.33
C LEU A 147 -6.40 8.41 -10.13
N ALA A 148 -6.09 9.07 -11.24
CA ALA A 148 -7.14 9.62 -12.11
C ALA A 148 -8.07 8.50 -12.62
N TYR A 149 -7.51 7.43 -13.16
CA TYR A 149 -8.27 6.28 -13.66
C TYR A 149 -9.11 5.62 -12.55
N MET A 150 -8.50 5.31 -11.41
CA MET A 150 -9.19 4.62 -10.31
C MET A 150 -10.39 5.41 -9.77
N LEU A 151 -10.31 6.73 -9.79
CA LEU A 151 -11.36 7.61 -9.25
C LEU A 151 -12.43 8.01 -10.28
N THR A 152 -12.21 7.77 -11.57
CA THR A 152 -13.14 8.25 -12.61
C THR A 152 -13.56 7.23 -13.66
N GLU A 153 -12.74 6.22 -13.96
CA GLU A 153 -12.93 5.31 -15.09
C GLU A 153 -13.02 3.83 -14.67
N TRP A 154 -12.37 3.47 -13.56
CA TRP A 154 -12.43 2.08 -13.07
C TRP A 154 -13.89 1.68 -12.78
N PRO A 155 -14.36 0.46 -13.18
CA PRO A 155 -15.77 0.05 -13.00
C PRO A 155 -16.27 0.16 -11.56
N GLY A 156 -15.39 0.04 -10.56
CA GLY A 156 -15.70 0.21 -9.14
C GLY A 156 -15.44 1.62 -8.60
N CYS A 157 -15.22 2.63 -9.42
CA CYS A 157 -14.88 3.99 -8.96
C CYS A 157 -15.96 4.63 -8.07
N ALA A 158 -17.24 4.30 -8.29
CA ALA A 158 -18.35 4.82 -7.49
C ALA A 158 -18.34 4.33 -6.04
N GLN A 159 -17.67 3.22 -5.73
CA GLN A 159 -17.49 2.68 -4.38
C GLN A 159 -16.32 3.30 -3.63
N ILE A 160 -15.41 4.03 -4.32
CA ILE A 160 -14.22 4.63 -3.71
C ILE A 160 -14.54 5.98 -3.07
N ASP A 161 -14.03 6.20 -1.85
CA ASP A 161 -13.96 7.51 -1.23
C ASP A 161 -12.71 8.26 -1.68
N ALA A 162 -12.86 9.21 -2.60
CA ALA A 162 -11.75 9.99 -3.15
C ALA A 162 -11.00 10.87 -2.11
N SER A 163 -11.57 11.07 -0.92
CA SER A 163 -10.93 11.80 0.17
C SER A 163 -10.00 10.91 1.02
N ARG A 164 -10.05 9.59 0.83
CA ARG A 164 -9.36 8.57 1.63
C ARG A 164 -8.39 7.76 0.78
N VAL A 165 -7.36 8.45 0.27
CA VAL A 165 -6.34 7.85 -0.61
C VAL A 165 -5.02 7.72 0.14
N GLY A 166 -4.46 6.52 0.16
CA GLY A 166 -3.12 6.21 0.64
C GLY A 166 -2.18 5.78 -0.48
N MET A 167 -0.89 5.74 -0.19
CA MET A 167 0.12 5.23 -1.10
C MET A 167 1.09 4.30 -0.37
N PHE A 168 1.38 3.16 -0.98
CA PHE A 168 2.45 2.25 -0.59
C PHE A 168 3.58 2.30 -1.62
N GLY A 169 4.84 2.34 -1.17
CA GLY A 169 5.99 2.26 -2.05
C GLY A 169 7.15 1.48 -1.47
N PHE A 170 7.76 0.62 -2.29
CA PHE A 170 8.94 -0.16 -1.92
C PHE A 170 10.15 0.24 -2.76
N SER A 171 11.33 0.40 -2.13
CA SER A 171 12.59 0.70 -2.83
C SER A 171 12.48 2.00 -3.65
N ILE A 172 12.68 1.98 -4.96
CA ILE A 172 12.41 3.15 -5.82
C ILE A 172 10.91 3.52 -5.84
N GLY A 173 10.00 2.60 -5.51
CA GLY A 173 8.60 2.91 -5.23
C GLY A 173 8.42 3.72 -3.96
N GLY A 174 9.28 3.52 -2.95
CA GLY A 174 9.33 4.35 -1.74
C GLY A 174 9.79 5.79 -2.04
N PHE A 175 10.81 5.95 -2.90
CA PHE A 175 11.18 7.26 -3.46
C PHE A 175 9.97 7.88 -4.20
N THR A 176 9.29 7.11 -5.03
CA THR A 176 8.10 7.56 -5.77
C THR A 176 7.01 8.04 -4.82
N ALA A 177 6.79 7.34 -3.71
CA ALA A 177 5.81 7.73 -2.70
C ALA A 177 6.18 9.06 -2.03
N LEU A 178 7.44 9.24 -1.64
CA LEU A 178 7.91 10.51 -1.06
C LEU A 178 7.71 11.67 -2.04
N VAL A 179 8.06 11.49 -3.32
CA VAL A 179 7.82 12.51 -4.35
C VAL A 179 6.34 12.79 -4.51
N ALA A 180 5.52 11.75 -4.65
CA ALA A 180 4.07 11.92 -4.85
C ALA A 180 3.39 12.72 -3.74
N VAL A 181 3.88 12.65 -2.50
CA VAL A 181 3.32 13.38 -1.35
C VAL A 181 3.99 14.73 -1.07
N GLY A 182 4.85 15.23 -1.95
CA GLY A 182 5.42 16.58 -1.86
C GLY A 182 6.95 16.63 -1.83
N GLY A 183 7.64 15.51 -1.86
CA GLY A 183 9.10 15.46 -1.86
C GLY A 183 9.72 15.99 -3.15
N VAL A 184 10.79 16.79 -3.03
CA VAL A 184 11.57 17.34 -4.13
C VAL A 184 13.03 16.87 -3.98
N PRO A 185 13.44 15.81 -4.70
CA PRO A 185 14.81 15.32 -4.61
C PRO A 185 15.79 16.18 -5.41
N ASP A 186 16.99 16.30 -4.88
CA ASP A 186 18.15 16.85 -5.63
C ASP A 186 18.93 15.71 -6.29
N LEU A 187 18.59 15.40 -7.54
CA LEU A 187 19.27 14.35 -8.29
C LEU A 187 20.72 14.69 -8.66
N SER A 188 21.20 15.94 -8.47
CA SER A 188 22.59 16.27 -8.69
C SER A 188 23.53 15.55 -7.71
N LEU A 189 23.00 15.18 -6.54
CA LEU A 189 23.73 14.39 -5.53
C LEU A 189 23.99 12.94 -5.95
N ALA A 190 23.20 12.40 -6.89
CA ALA A 190 23.31 11.00 -7.27
C ALA A 190 24.62 10.65 -7.98
N GLU A 191 25.22 11.59 -8.73
CA GLU A 191 26.52 11.36 -9.38
C GLU A 191 27.64 11.29 -8.33
N ALA A 192 27.66 12.24 -7.38
CA ALA A 192 28.65 12.24 -6.31
C ALA A 192 28.53 10.98 -5.43
N HIS A 193 27.30 10.59 -5.10
CA HIS A 193 27.02 9.38 -4.32
C HIS A 193 27.49 8.11 -5.07
N ALA A 194 27.12 7.96 -6.36
CA ALA A 194 27.53 6.81 -7.16
C ALA A 194 29.06 6.73 -7.34
N LYS A 195 29.75 7.88 -7.39
CA LYS A 195 31.21 7.93 -7.44
C LYS A 195 31.85 7.53 -6.11
N ALA A 196 31.24 7.93 -5.00
CA ALA A 196 31.70 7.54 -3.64
C ALA A 196 31.41 6.08 -3.34
N HIS A 197 30.33 5.52 -3.87
CA HIS A 197 29.82 4.18 -3.62
C HIS A 197 29.54 3.40 -4.92
N PRO A 198 30.58 3.08 -5.71
CA PRO A 198 30.41 2.47 -7.04
C PRO A 198 29.80 1.06 -7.02
N ASP A 199 29.83 0.40 -5.87
CA ASP A 199 29.28 -0.94 -5.66
C ASP A 199 27.84 -0.94 -5.19
N TYR A 200 27.28 0.23 -4.85
CA TYR A 200 25.89 0.33 -4.43
C TYR A 200 24.93 0.10 -5.61
N TYR A 201 23.73 -0.38 -5.29
CA TYR A 201 22.77 -0.82 -6.30
C TYR A 201 22.37 0.27 -7.30
N ASP A 202 22.12 1.49 -6.86
CA ASP A 202 21.74 2.62 -7.71
C ASP A 202 22.82 2.99 -8.72
N ALA A 203 24.11 2.93 -8.32
CA ALA A 203 25.25 3.08 -9.24
C ALA A 203 25.30 1.95 -10.29
N GLN A 204 25.00 0.71 -9.86
CA GLN A 204 24.94 -0.44 -10.76
C GLN A 204 23.75 -0.38 -11.71
N VAL A 205 22.58 0.11 -11.29
CA VAL A 205 21.42 0.35 -12.18
C VAL A 205 21.77 1.36 -13.26
N ALA A 206 22.36 2.48 -12.88
CA ALA A 206 22.80 3.51 -13.84
C ALA A 206 23.79 2.92 -14.88
N LYS A 207 24.76 2.15 -14.43
CA LYS A 207 25.74 1.47 -15.31
C LYS A 207 25.08 0.48 -16.26
N ARG A 208 24.17 -0.35 -15.77
CA ARG A 208 23.46 -1.36 -16.61
C ARG A 208 22.53 -0.74 -17.65
N SER A 209 21.95 0.43 -17.35
CA SER A 209 21.09 1.14 -18.31
C SER A 209 21.83 1.72 -19.49
N GLY A 210 23.19 1.65 -19.52
CA GLY A 210 24.02 2.27 -20.54
C GLY A 210 24.05 3.82 -20.49
N ALA A 211 23.42 4.40 -19.48
CA ALA A 211 23.47 5.85 -19.27
C ALA A 211 24.82 6.22 -18.67
N THR A 212 25.58 7.05 -19.38
CA THR A 212 26.82 7.59 -18.80
C THR A 212 26.48 8.59 -17.68
N PRO A 213 27.35 8.73 -16.65
CA PRO A 213 27.16 9.74 -15.60
C PRO A 213 26.91 11.15 -16.18
N GLU A 214 27.63 11.51 -17.26
CA GLU A 214 27.50 12.79 -17.93
C GLU A 214 26.13 12.94 -18.61
N ALA A 215 25.63 11.89 -19.27
CA ALA A 215 24.31 11.90 -19.90
C ALA A 215 23.20 12.04 -18.85
N LEU A 216 23.32 11.35 -17.70
CA LEU A 216 22.41 11.48 -16.58
C LEU A 216 22.48 12.85 -15.93
N ALA A 217 23.70 13.41 -15.72
CA ALA A 217 23.88 14.75 -15.19
C ALA A 217 23.27 15.81 -16.12
N MET A 218 23.50 15.68 -17.44
CA MET A 218 22.90 16.57 -18.43
C MET A 218 21.37 16.48 -18.45
N LEU A 219 20.80 15.28 -18.37
CA LEU A 219 19.36 15.10 -18.28
C LEU A 219 18.82 15.77 -17.01
N ARG A 220 19.42 15.50 -15.86
CA ARG A 220 19.02 16.01 -14.55
C ARG A 220 19.13 17.55 -14.47
N SER A 221 20.18 18.15 -15.02
CA SER A 221 20.39 19.60 -15.04
C SER A 221 19.35 20.35 -15.89
N LYS A 222 18.68 19.67 -16.81
CA LYS A 222 17.65 20.23 -17.68
C LYS A 222 16.23 20.04 -17.14
N LEU A 223 16.06 19.27 -16.05
CA LEU A 223 14.76 19.06 -15.46
C LEU A 223 14.35 20.27 -14.61
N PRO A 224 13.30 21.01 -14.99
CA PRO A 224 12.76 22.04 -14.13
C PRO A 224 12.19 21.40 -12.84
N VAL A 225 12.16 22.16 -11.74
CA VAL A 225 11.55 21.72 -10.47
C VAL A 225 10.09 21.27 -10.67
N SER A 226 9.40 21.87 -11.64
CA SER A 226 8.04 21.50 -12.05
C SER A 226 7.91 20.09 -12.66
N THR A 227 9.01 19.35 -12.83
CA THR A 227 9.01 17.96 -13.32
C THR A 227 8.46 16.97 -12.30
N TRP A 228 8.55 17.31 -11.00
CA TRP A 228 8.07 16.43 -9.93
C TRP A 228 6.57 16.56 -9.78
N VAL A 229 5.86 15.46 -10.05
CA VAL A 229 4.40 15.39 -9.94
C VAL A 229 4.02 15.03 -8.52
N HIS A 230 3.44 15.97 -7.81
CA HIS A 230 2.83 15.75 -6.50
C HIS A 230 1.33 15.50 -6.67
N ASP A 231 0.74 14.71 -5.79
CA ASP A 231 -0.69 14.42 -5.83
C ASP A 231 -1.35 14.61 -4.44
N LEU A 232 -2.01 15.76 -4.29
CA LEU A 232 -2.64 16.16 -3.03
C LEU A 232 -3.83 15.28 -2.61
N ARG A 233 -4.27 14.35 -3.47
CA ARG A 233 -5.28 13.35 -3.12
C ARG A 233 -4.73 12.34 -2.12
N ILE A 234 -3.41 12.08 -2.12
CA ILE A 234 -2.75 11.14 -1.20
C ILE A 234 -2.70 11.77 0.19
N LYS A 235 -3.24 11.06 1.19
CA LYS A 235 -3.38 11.53 2.58
C LYS A 235 -2.47 10.83 3.59
N ALA A 236 -1.86 9.71 3.19
CA ALA A 236 -0.90 8.97 4.02
C ALA A 236 0.00 8.12 3.12
N ALA A 237 1.23 7.85 3.53
CA ALA A 237 2.11 6.96 2.77
C ALA A 237 2.88 5.97 3.64
N VAL A 238 2.98 4.73 3.15
CA VAL A 238 3.88 3.70 3.66
C VAL A 238 5.08 3.62 2.73
N VAL A 239 6.26 3.76 3.29
CA VAL A 239 7.54 3.84 2.57
C VAL A 239 8.46 2.73 3.10
N ALA A 240 8.65 1.68 2.32
CA ALA A 240 9.49 0.55 2.70
C ALA A 240 10.83 0.58 1.95
N GLY A 241 11.95 0.65 2.68
CA GLY A 241 13.30 0.65 2.14
C GLY A 241 13.50 1.64 0.98
N PRO A 242 13.25 2.95 1.13
CA PRO A 242 13.25 3.88 0.00
C PRO A 242 14.63 4.01 -0.63
N ALA A 243 14.72 3.87 -1.96
CA ALA A 243 15.93 4.19 -2.72
C ALA A 243 16.14 5.70 -2.82
N LEU A 244 17.34 6.12 -3.21
CA LEU A 244 17.72 7.52 -3.43
C LEU A 244 17.42 8.45 -2.22
N GLY A 245 17.34 7.91 -1.01
CA GLY A 245 17.03 8.67 0.20
C GLY A 245 17.97 9.86 0.44
N TYR A 246 19.25 9.70 0.12
CA TYR A 246 20.27 10.74 0.21
C TYR A 246 20.01 11.95 -0.71
N THR A 247 19.13 11.82 -1.71
CA THR A 247 18.75 12.96 -2.58
C THR A 247 17.75 13.90 -1.92
N PHE A 248 17.13 13.48 -0.80
CA PHE A 248 16.23 14.33 -0.04
C PHE A 248 16.97 14.96 1.14
N GLY A 249 17.31 16.24 1.04
CA GLY A 249 17.68 17.02 2.21
C GLY A 249 16.42 17.49 2.97
N ARG A 250 16.60 18.17 4.11
CA ARG A 250 15.49 18.76 4.88
C ARG A 250 14.60 19.66 4.04
N ASP A 251 15.20 20.44 3.14
CA ASP A 251 14.46 21.31 2.23
C ASP A 251 13.66 20.52 1.19
N GLY A 252 14.14 19.35 0.79
CA GLY A 252 13.48 18.49 -0.18
C GLY A 252 12.25 17.77 0.37
N LEU A 253 12.12 17.59 1.68
CA LEU A 253 10.96 16.92 2.31
C LEU A 253 10.09 17.89 3.15
N LYS A 254 10.44 19.19 3.23
CA LYS A 254 9.78 20.17 4.11
C LYS A 254 8.29 20.33 3.88
N ASP A 255 7.83 20.08 2.66
CA ASP A 255 6.43 20.26 2.26
C ASP A 255 5.58 18.99 2.45
N ILE A 256 6.17 17.90 2.95
CA ILE A 256 5.43 16.68 3.30
C ILE A 256 4.72 16.90 4.63
N THR A 257 3.40 16.96 4.57
CA THR A 257 2.53 17.16 5.75
C THR A 257 1.70 15.94 6.11
N VAL A 258 1.64 14.94 5.22
CA VAL A 258 0.86 13.71 5.45
C VAL A 258 1.62 12.74 6.37
N PRO A 259 0.91 11.91 7.15
CA PRO A 259 1.53 10.84 7.94
C PRO A 259 2.35 9.88 7.07
N ILE A 260 3.56 9.53 7.55
CA ILE A 260 4.46 8.58 6.91
C ILE A 260 4.72 7.41 7.87
N GLN A 261 4.53 6.18 7.38
CA GLN A 261 5.09 4.98 8.00
C GLN A 261 6.34 4.58 7.22
N LEU A 262 7.50 4.54 7.88
CA LEU A 262 8.81 4.30 7.26
C LEU A 262 9.41 2.99 7.77
N TRP A 263 9.73 2.08 6.85
CA TRP A 263 10.34 0.79 7.15
C TRP A 263 11.77 0.72 6.67
N ARG A 264 12.65 0.12 7.48
CA ARG A 264 14.04 -0.16 7.13
C ARG A 264 14.42 -1.58 7.55
N ALA A 265 15.05 -2.34 6.66
CA ALA A 265 15.74 -3.57 7.00
C ALA A 265 17.07 -3.22 7.72
N ALA A 266 17.37 -3.89 8.84
CA ALA A 266 18.56 -3.58 9.61
C ALA A 266 19.85 -3.90 8.84
N ASP A 267 19.82 -4.96 8.05
CA ASP A 267 20.95 -5.49 7.31
C ASP A 267 20.78 -5.33 5.78
N ASP A 268 20.12 -4.26 5.35
CA ASP A 268 19.91 -3.94 3.93
C ASP A 268 21.25 -3.77 3.20
N HIS A 269 21.62 -4.77 2.38
CA HIS A 269 22.87 -4.73 1.60
C HIS A 269 22.69 -4.04 0.24
N ILE A 270 21.44 -3.81 -0.19
CA ILE A 270 21.10 -3.12 -1.45
C ILE A 270 21.11 -1.61 -1.24
N LEU A 271 20.51 -1.16 -0.14
CA LEU A 271 20.40 0.24 0.24
C LEU A 271 20.92 0.45 1.68
N PRO A 272 22.25 0.39 1.86
CA PRO A 272 22.86 0.36 3.18
C PRO A 272 22.59 1.62 4.02
N HIS A 273 22.50 1.43 5.32
CA HIS A 273 22.51 2.52 6.28
C HIS A 273 23.84 3.30 6.22
N PRO A 274 23.86 4.65 6.35
CA PRO A 274 22.74 5.54 6.69
C PRO A 274 22.08 6.26 5.48
N ASP A 275 22.52 6.03 4.25
CA ASP A 275 22.31 6.93 3.13
C ASP A 275 20.90 6.96 2.56
N TYR A 276 20.06 5.97 2.91
CA TYR A 276 18.75 5.77 2.29
C TYR A 276 17.59 6.02 3.26
N ALA A 277 17.05 5.00 3.90
CA ALA A 277 15.89 5.15 4.79
C ALA A 277 16.18 6.06 6.00
N GLU A 278 17.40 6.01 6.54
CA GLU A 278 17.78 6.89 7.66
C GLU A 278 17.89 8.35 7.23
N ALA A 279 18.46 8.63 6.03
CA ALA A 279 18.49 9.98 5.49
C ALA A 279 17.07 10.57 5.36
N VAL A 280 16.11 9.76 4.88
CA VAL A 280 14.70 10.15 4.82
C VAL A 280 14.14 10.41 6.23
N ARG A 281 14.40 9.50 7.19
CA ARG A 281 13.89 9.60 8.57
C ARG A 281 14.28 10.91 9.25
N ILE A 282 15.54 11.34 9.08
CA ILE A 282 16.04 12.59 9.68
C ILE A 282 15.65 13.85 8.87
N ALA A 283 15.36 13.72 7.58
CA ALA A 283 14.99 14.84 6.72
C ALA A 283 13.50 15.19 6.80
N LEU A 284 12.62 14.24 7.15
CA LEU A 284 11.18 14.48 7.29
C LEU A 284 10.88 15.58 8.32
N PRO A 285 9.93 16.50 8.01
CA PRO A 285 9.57 17.61 8.91
C PRO A 285 8.90 17.13 10.20
N SER A 286 8.18 16.01 10.16
CA SER A 286 7.59 15.34 11.31
C SER A 286 8.16 13.94 11.43
N PRO A 287 8.41 13.41 12.64
CA PRO A 287 8.89 12.05 12.82
C PRO A 287 7.92 11.04 12.20
N PRO A 288 8.39 10.15 11.32
CA PRO A 288 7.54 9.08 10.79
C PRO A 288 7.26 8.03 11.86
N GLU A 289 6.20 7.22 11.67
CA GLU A 289 6.07 5.95 12.34
C GLU A 289 7.18 5.02 11.79
N PHE A 290 8.23 4.81 12.57
CA PHE A 290 9.45 4.15 12.09
C PHE A 290 9.55 2.71 12.58
N HIS A 291 9.77 1.78 11.64
CA HIS A 291 9.97 0.36 11.90
C HIS A 291 11.35 -0.08 11.40
N LEU A 292 12.18 -0.54 12.34
CA LEU A 292 13.43 -1.23 12.05
C LEU A 292 13.17 -2.74 12.14
N VAL A 293 13.50 -3.47 11.08
CA VAL A 293 13.30 -4.92 11.01
C VAL A 293 14.66 -5.60 11.20
N ASP A 294 14.88 -6.15 12.38
CA ASP A 294 16.12 -6.84 12.73
C ASP A 294 16.34 -8.08 11.85
N ASN A 295 17.60 -8.34 11.48
CA ASN A 295 18.01 -9.48 10.68
C ASN A 295 17.34 -9.56 9.28
N ALA A 296 16.66 -8.49 8.84
CA ALA A 296 16.06 -8.41 7.51
C ALA A 296 17.01 -7.79 6.50
N ASP A 297 16.88 -8.22 5.25
CA ASP A 297 17.55 -7.64 4.09
C ASP A 297 16.51 -6.96 3.16
N HIS A 298 16.99 -6.22 2.17
CA HIS A 298 16.15 -5.42 1.26
C HIS A 298 14.98 -6.19 0.65
N PHE A 299 15.26 -7.36 0.08
CA PHE A 299 14.24 -8.15 -0.60
C PHE A 299 13.31 -8.91 0.34
N ASP A 300 13.51 -8.83 1.65
CA ASP A 300 12.57 -9.39 2.61
C ASP A 300 11.25 -8.62 2.67
N PHE A 301 11.18 -7.41 2.11
CA PHE A 301 9.93 -6.66 1.89
C PHE A 301 9.11 -7.13 0.69
N LEU A 302 9.65 -8.00 -0.18
CA LEU A 302 8.88 -8.62 -1.27
C LEU A 302 8.08 -9.80 -0.73
N ALA A 303 6.91 -10.04 -1.32
CA ALA A 303 6.08 -11.19 -0.97
C ALA A 303 6.87 -12.50 -0.86
N PRO A 304 6.51 -13.41 0.04
CA PRO A 304 7.22 -14.67 0.23
C PRO A 304 7.35 -15.44 -1.08
N CYS A 305 8.58 -15.92 -1.36
CA CYS A 305 8.87 -16.59 -2.62
C CYS A 305 8.22 -17.97 -2.73
N THR A 306 7.59 -18.22 -3.86
CA THR A 306 7.18 -19.56 -4.30
C THR A 306 8.39 -20.37 -4.78
N ASP A 307 8.23 -21.69 -4.96
CA ASP A 307 9.28 -22.52 -5.52
C ASP A 307 9.65 -22.13 -6.95
N LEU A 308 8.67 -21.68 -7.74
CA LEU A 308 8.92 -21.16 -9.08
C LEU A 308 9.76 -19.90 -9.06
N LEU A 309 9.43 -18.95 -8.15
CA LEU A 309 10.18 -17.70 -8.03
C LEU A 309 11.63 -17.96 -7.58
N ARG A 310 11.85 -18.94 -6.67
CA ARG A 310 13.20 -19.37 -6.26
C ARG A 310 14.02 -19.91 -7.43
N GLN A 311 13.37 -20.52 -8.43
CA GLN A 311 14.05 -21.04 -9.62
C GLN A 311 14.39 -19.95 -10.63
N VAL A 312 13.44 -19.03 -10.90
CA VAL A 312 13.59 -18.03 -11.98
C VAL A 312 14.27 -16.74 -11.51
N ALA A 313 14.18 -16.40 -10.23
CA ALA A 313 14.76 -15.20 -9.66
C ALA A 313 15.34 -15.45 -8.24
N PRO A 314 16.32 -16.37 -8.10
CA PRO A 314 16.83 -16.81 -6.79
C PRO A 314 17.37 -15.65 -5.94
N ALA A 315 17.96 -14.64 -6.56
CA ALA A 315 18.59 -13.53 -5.85
C ALA A 315 17.64 -12.74 -4.94
N ILE A 316 16.37 -12.58 -5.34
CA ILE A 316 15.37 -11.87 -4.52
C ILE A 316 14.71 -12.76 -3.46
N CYS A 317 15.03 -14.05 -3.46
CA CYS A 317 14.45 -15.04 -2.55
C CYS A 317 15.38 -15.43 -1.38
N VAL A 318 16.57 -14.85 -1.34
CA VAL A 318 17.51 -15.08 -0.25
C VAL A 318 17.14 -14.19 0.93
N SER A 319 16.92 -14.79 2.09
CA SER A 319 16.84 -14.11 3.37
C SER A 319 18.05 -14.46 4.23
N ARG A 320 18.36 -13.65 5.21
CA ARG A 320 19.46 -13.94 6.15
C ARG A 320 19.14 -15.18 6.99
N PRO A 321 20.17 -15.92 7.45
CA PRO A 321 19.96 -17.08 8.30
C PRO A 321 19.10 -16.74 9.54
N GLY A 322 18.03 -17.50 9.75
CA GLY A 322 17.11 -17.29 10.87
C GLY A 322 16.01 -16.26 10.63
N PHE A 323 15.98 -15.57 9.49
CA PHE A 323 14.86 -14.68 9.14
C PHE A 323 13.71 -15.47 8.48
N ASP A 324 12.52 -15.41 9.07
CA ASP A 324 11.30 -15.98 8.51
C ASP A 324 10.50 -14.91 7.77
N ARG A 325 10.71 -14.82 6.45
CA ARG A 325 9.99 -13.84 5.60
C ARG A 325 8.47 -14.03 5.65
N THR A 326 7.99 -15.25 5.76
CA THR A 326 6.53 -15.51 5.80
C THR A 326 5.91 -14.98 7.09
N ALA A 327 6.54 -15.24 8.24
CA ALA A 327 6.08 -14.69 9.51
C ALA A 327 6.21 -13.16 9.55
N PHE A 328 7.29 -12.62 8.99
CA PHE A 328 7.48 -11.16 8.86
C PHE A 328 6.35 -10.53 8.05
N HIS A 329 5.98 -11.07 6.89
CA HIS A 329 4.91 -10.52 6.05
C HIS A 329 3.54 -10.54 6.72
N GLN A 330 3.26 -11.48 7.61
CA GLN A 330 2.04 -11.45 8.43
C GLN A 330 2.00 -10.18 9.31
N THR A 331 3.10 -9.88 9.99
CA THR A 331 3.22 -8.67 10.82
C THR A 331 3.26 -7.41 9.98
N PHE A 332 4.10 -7.38 8.94
CA PHE A 332 4.24 -6.25 8.04
C PHE A 332 2.92 -5.83 7.42
N ASN A 333 2.19 -6.77 6.85
CA ASN A 333 0.89 -6.50 6.22
C ASN A 333 -0.15 -6.02 7.24
N ALA A 334 -0.16 -6.59 8.46
CA ALA A 334 -1.05 -6.14 9.53
C ALA A 334 -0.74 -4.69 9.96
N GLU A 335 0.54 -4.31 10.08
CA GLU A 335 0.95 -2.97 10.43
C GLU A 335 0.67 -1.95 9.32
N VAL A 336 0.85 -2.32 8.05
CA VAL A 336 0.46 -1.50 6.89
C VAL A 336 -1.06 -1.24 6.90
N VAL A 337 -1.86 -2.27 7.10
CA VAL A 337 -3.32 -2.15 7.22
C VAL A 337 -3.69 -1.24 8.39
N ARG A 338 -3.15 -1.50 9.60
CA ARG A 338 -3.40 -0.69 10.80
C ARG A 338 -3.09 0.79 10.55
N PHE A 339 -1.95 1.08 9.92
CA PHE A 339 -1.55 2.45 9.63
C PHE A 339 -2.56 3.16 8.73
N PHE A 340 -2.98 2.53 7.63
CA PHE A 340 -3.98 3.13 6.74
C PHE A 340 -5.37 3.20 7.39
N GLU A 341 -5.77 2.24 8.21
CA GLU A 341 -7.01 2.33 8.99
C GLU A 341 -7.01 3.53 9.93
N GLN A 342 -5.88 3.85 10.56
CA GLN A 342 -5.76 4.97 11.47
C GLN A 342 -5.70 6.33 10.76
N THR A 343 -5.00 6.39 9.63
CA THR A 343 -4.72 7.66 8.93
C THR A 343 -5.77 8.01 7.87
N LEU A 344 -6.51 7.03 7.36
CA LEU A 344 -7.54 7.22 6.33
C LEU A 344 -8.96 7.02 6.90
N ARG A 345 -9.19 7.29 8.18
CA ARG A 345 -10.54 7.21 8.78
C ARG A 345 -11.48 8.23 8.15
N ALA A 346 -12.76 7.84 7.99
CA ALA A 346 -13.79 8.76 7.56
C ALA A 346 -13.91 9.92 8.55
N GLY A 347 -13.86 11.16 8.05
CA GLY A 347 -13.98 12.37 8.88
C GLY A 347 -12.69 12.81 9.58
N ALA A 348 -11.53 12.20 9.35
CA ALA A 348 -10.25 12.74 9.77
C ALA A 348 -9.94 13.99 8.92
N SER A 349 -10.10 15.17 9.50
CA SER A 349 -9.60 16.42 8.91
C SER A 349 -8.11 16.53 9.22
N HIS A 350 -7.29 16.59 8.20
CA HIS A 350 -5.85 16.85 8.29
C HIS A 350 -5.56 18.32 7.99
#